data_0a4daa0f6e25bce64d74abe5f84ad7f7
#
_entry.id   0a4daa0f6e25bce64d74abe5f84ad7f7
#
_cell.length_a   1.000
_cell.length_b   1.000
_cell.length_c   1.000
_cell.angle_alpha   90.00
_cell.angle_beta   90.00
_cell.angle_gamma   90.00
#
_symmetry.space_group_name_H-M   'P 1'
#
loop_
_entity.id
_entity.type
_entity.pdbx_description
1 polymer ?
#
loop_
_entity_poly.entity_id
_entity_poly.type
_entity_poly.pdbx_seq_one_letter_code
_entity_poly.pdbx_strand_id
1 'polypeptide(L)'
;MANVNKANGFSPVGNLLGGKWNEQGRLYAIPVADTTNSYAIGDCVMSRSGSDSTGIRNIQKWGGATTTSALPLGIIVGIRVADPGVSLVGNSLSLEKTFIAAGTRTNVRYVYVVDDPFVLFEAQFDSTGATQAQLS
;
A
#
# COMPACT_ATOMS: atom_id res chain seq x y z
N MET A 1 5.31 31.39 -2.06
CA MET A 1 4.93 30.44 -1.01
C MET A 1 5.78 29.20 -1.14
N ALA A 2 6.56 28.87 -0.13
CA ALA A 2 7.38 27.67 -0.17
C ALA A 2 6.47 26.43 -0.15
N ASN A 3 6.71 25.50 -1.06
CA ASN A 3 6.00 24.23 -1.08
C ASN A 3 6.38 23.42 0.16
N VAL A 4 5.40 22.97 0.92
CA VAL A 4 5.67 22.18 2.12
C VAL A 4 6.14 20.80 1.67
N ASN A 5 7.35 20.43 2.08
CA ASN A 5 7.87 19.10 1.83
C ASN A 5 7.11 18.07 2.68
N LYS A 6 6.10 17.44 2.10
CA LYS A 6 5.27 16.45 2.76
C LYS A 6 5.20 15.20 1.89
N ALA A 7 6.05 14.23 2.19
CA ALA A 7 6.05 12.96 1.50
C ALA A 7 4.80 12.16 1.88
N ASN A 8 3.92 11.92 0.91
CA ASN A 8 2.67 11.17 1.09
C ASN A 8 2.69 9.79 0.43
N GLY A 9 3.85 9.35 -0.07
CA GLY A 9 3.94 8.15 -0.88
C GLY A 9 3.30 8.36 -2.27
N PHE A 10 2.79 7.29 -2.83
CA PHE A 10 2.16 7.30 -4.15
C PHE A 10 0.64 7.52 -4.04
N SER A 11 0.10 8.35 -4.91
CA SER A 11 -1.35 8.59 -5.00
C SER A 11 -1.85 8.36 -6.42
N PRO A 12 -2.94 7.60 -6.63
CA PRO A 12 -3.50 7.40 -7.96
C PRO A 12 -4.18 8.68 -8.46
N VAL A 13 -3.90 9.08 -9.69
CA VAL A 13 -4.41 10.33 -10.27
C VAL A 13 -5.17 10.16 -11.56
N GLY A 14 -4.99 9.04 -12.25
CA GLY A 14 -5.64 8.84 -13.54
C GLY A 14 -5.36 7.47 -14.13
N ASN A 15 -5.75 7.30 -15.39
CA ASN A 15 -5.56 6.07 -16.13
C ASN A 15 -4.77 6.35 -17.41
N LEU A 16 -3.82 5.49 -17.74
CA LEU A 16 -2.98 5.61 -18.94
C LEU A 16 -3.80 5.61 -20.24
N LEU A 17 -4.92 4.90 -20.24
CA LEU A 17 -5.83 4.82 -21.39
C LEU A 17 -6.80 6.01 -21.49
N GLY A 18 -6.72 6.96 -20.57
CA GLY A 18 -7.57 8.16 -20.50
C GLY A 18 -8.58 8.10 -19.37
N GLY A 19 -9.00 9.28 -18.90
CA GLY A 19 -9.96 9.41 -17.82
C GLY A 19 -9.37 9.42 -16.42
N LYS A 20 -10.25 9.57 -15.47
CA LYS A 20 -9.91 9.56 -14.05
C LYS A 20 -9.77 8.13 -13.52
N TRP A 21 -9.03 7.97 -12.43
CA TRP A 21 -9.06 6.74 -11.66
C TRP A 21 -10.46 6.49 -11.10
N ASN A 22 -10.93 5.24 -11.22
CA ASN A 22 -12.29 4.84 -10.84
C ASN A 22 -12.45 4.45 -9.37
N GLU A 23 -11.48 4.77 -8.53
CA GLU A 23 -11.47 4.51 -7.08
C GLU A 23 -11.60 3.01 -6.71
N GLN A 24 -11.22 2.13 -7.60
CA GLN A 24 -11.23 0.69 -7.35
C GLN A 24 -9.89 0.19 -6.81
N GLY A 25 -9.96 -0.54 -5.71
CA GLY A 25 -8.85 -1.27 -5.14
C GLY A 25 -9.26 -2.70 -4.85
N ARG A 26 -8.31 -3.62 -4.91
CA ARG A 26 -8.50 -5.03 -4.57
C ARG A 26 -8.07 -5.28 -3.14
N LEU A 27 -8.79 -6.16 -2.44
CA LEU A 27 -8.47 -6.53 -1.06
C LEU A 27 -7.30 -7.52 -1.04
N TYR A 28 -6.31 -7.21 -0.20
CA TYR A 28 -5.15 -8.06 0.07
C TYR A 28 -4.92 -8.20 1.58
N ALA A 29 -4.24 -9.27 1.96
CA ALA A 29 -3.97 -9.60 3.35
C ALA A 29 -2.51 -9.33 3.73
N ILE A 30 -2.30 -8.82 4.93
CA ILE A 30 -0.99 -8.73 5.57
C ILE A 30 -0.92 -9.86 6.60
N PRO A 31 -0.04 -10.86 6.40
CA PRO A 31 0.01 -12.02 7.28
C PRO A 31 0.50 -11.66 8.69
N VAL A 32 0.07 -12.44 9.67
CA VAL A 32 0.50 -12.30 11.08
C VAL A 32 2.03 -12.46 11.21
N ALA A 33 2.64 -13.28 10.36
CA ALA A 33 4.08 -13.53 10.35
C ALA A 33 4.92 -12.30 9.95
N ASP A 34 4.32 -11.29 9.32
CA ASP A 34 5.01 -10.05 8.98
C ASP A 34 5.01 -9.08 10.17
N THR A 35 6.03 -9.19 11.00
CA THR A 35 6.17 -8.38 12.20
C THR A 35 7.11 -7.18 12.04
N THR A 36 7.88 -7.14 10.95
CA THR A 36 8.95 -6.16 10.76
C THR A 36 8.53 -4.93 9.95
N ASN A 37 7.48 -5.05 9.16
CA ASN A 37 7.04 -3.99 8.26
C ASN A 37 5.85 -3.21 8.82
N SER A 38 5.91 -1.89 8.69
CA SER A 38 4.77 -0.99 8.83
C SER A 38 4.17 -0.71 7.46
N TYR A 39 2.88 -0.46 7.41
CA TYR A 39 2.15 -0.18 6.17
C TYR A 39 1.34 1.09 6.32
N ALA A 40 1.42 1.95 5.32
CA ALA A 40 0.65 3.20 5.26
C ALA A 40 -0.02 3.35 3.89
N ILE A 41 -1.04 4.17 3.82
CA ILE A 41 -1.62 4.57 2.53
C ILE A 41 -0.54 5.28 1.71
N GLY A 42 -0.37 4.87 0.46
CA GLY A 42 0.68 5.35 -0.42
C GLY A 42 1.91 4.46 -0.51
N ASP A 43 2.00 3.41 0.30
CA ASP A 43 3.12 2.47 0.26
C ASP A 43 2.99 1.51 -0.92
N CYS A 44 4.14 1.23 -1.55
CA CYS A 44 4.25 0.23 -2.59
C CYS A 44 4.40 -1.16 -1.96
N VAL A 45 3.67 -2.12 -2.49
CA VAL A 45 3.67 -3.51 -2.01
C VAL A 45 3.94 -4.49 -3.15
N MET A 46 4.39 -5.67 -2.78
CA MET A 46 4.60 -6.79 -3.69
C MET A 46 3.83 -8.02 -3.22
N SER A 47 3.62 -8.95 -4.14
CA SER A 47 2.98 -10.22 -3.82
C SER A 47 3.86 -11.06 -2.89
N ARG A 48 3.25 -11.69 -1.90
CA ARG A 48 3.87 -12.69 -1.02
C ARG A 48 3.20 -14.04 -1.24
N SER A 49 3.93 -15.11 -1.03
CA SER A 49 3.39 -16.46 -1.11
C SER A 49 2.30 -16.70 -0.06
N GLY A 50 1.30 -17.49 -0.43
CA GLY A 50 0.19 -17.85 0.46
C GLY A 50 -0.99 -16.89 0.42
N SER A 51 -2.00 -17.28 1.15
CA SER A 51 -3.25 -16.54 1.33
C SER A 51 -3.73 -16.70 2.78
N ASP A 52 -4.73 -15.92 3.16
CA ASP A 52 -5.43 -16.15 4.41
C ASP A 52 -6.35 -17.39 4.32
N SER A 53 -7.07 -17.67 5.40
CA SER A 53 -8.01 -18.83 5.46
C SER A 53 -9.19 -18.71 4.48
N THR A 54 -9.45 -17.52 3.96
CA THR A 54 -10.56 -17.24 3.02
C THR A 54 -10.10 -17.15 1.57
N GLY A 55 -8.81 -17.30 1.29
CA GLY A 55 -8.24 -17.27 -0.05
C GLY A 55 -7.77 -15.88 -0.51
N ILE A 56 -7.78 -14.89 0.37
CA ILE A 56 -7.27 -13.55 0.06
C ILE A 56 -5.73 -13.60 0.06
N ARG A 57 -5.12 -13.16 -1.04
CA ARG A 57 -3.67 -13.20 -1.23
C ARG A 57 -2.91 -12.34 -0.23
N ASN A 58 -1.76 -12.86 0.19
CA ASN A 58 -0.83 -12.13 1.04
C ASN A 58 0.03 -11.17 0.23
N ILE A 59 0.35 -10.06 0.85
CA ILE A 59 1.31 -9.08 0.34
C ILE A 59 2.41 -8.82 1.36
N GLN A 60 3.48 -8.19 0.89
CA GLN A 60 4.53 -7.64 1.74
C GLN A 60 4.98 -6.28 1.19
N LYS A 61 5.66 -5.51 2.03
CA LYS A 61 6.20 -4.21 1.61
C LYS A 61 7.26 -4.41 0.53
N TRP A 62 7.20 -3.59 -0.51
CA TRP A 62 8.22 -3.59 -1.54
C TRP A 62 9.47 -2.85 -1.05
N GLY A 63 10.59 -3.54 -0.99
CA GLY A 63 11.85 -3.00 -0.50
C GLY A 63 12.77 -2.42 -1.58
N GLY A 64 12.27 -2.27 -2.78
CA GLY A 64 13.07 -1.89 -3.94
C GLY A 64 13.59 -3.12 -4.70
N ALA A 65 13.73 -2.98 -5.99
CA ALA A 65 14.22 -4.06 -6.85
C ALA A 65 15.74 -4.13 -6.80
N THR A 66 16.27 -5.03 -6.00
CA THR A 66 17.67 -5.47 -6.12
C THR A 66 17.83 -6.67 -7.04
N THR A 67 16.70 -7.32 -7.38
CA THR A 67 16.66 -8.48 -8.27
C THR A 67 15.46 -8.36 -9.21
N THR A 68 15.56 -8.96 -10.38
CA THR A 68 14.51 -8.96 -11.42
C THR A 68 13.21 -9.67 -11.02
N SER A 69 13.21 -10.37 -9.89
CA SER A 69 12.04 -11.11 -9.40
C SER A 69 11.17 -10.33 -8.40
N ALA A 70 11.62 -9.16 -7.96
CA ALA A 70 10.92 -8.35 -6.95
C ALA A 70 10.11 -7.22 -7.59
N LEU A 71 9.10 -7.57 -8.35
CA LEU A 71 8.24 -6.59 -9.03
C LEU A 71 7.17 -6.04 -8.08
N PRO A 72 6.91 -4.72 -8.13
CA PRO A 72 5.81 -4.14 -7.38
C PRO A 72 4.47 -4.65 -7.89
N LEU A 73 3.54 -4.91 -6.97
CA LEU A 73 2.18 -5.29 -7.28
C LEU A 73 1.28 -4.07 -7.45
N GLY A 74 1.40 -3.12 -6.55
CA GLY A 74 0.56 -1.94 -6.52
C GLY A 74 0.78 -1.07 -5.29
N ILE A 75 -0.12 -0.13 -5.09
CA ILE A 75 -0.05 0.89 -4.04
C ILE A 75 -1.25 0.74 -3.10
N ILE A 76 -1.01 0.83 -1.81
CA ILE A 76 -2.06 0.82 -0.79
C ILE A 76 -2.84 2.14 -0.87
N VAL A 77 -4.14 2.04 -1.05
CA VAL A 77 -5.06 3.19 -1.11
C VAL A 77 -6.06 3.22 0.04
N GLY A 78 -6.18 2.14 0.78
CA GLY A 78 -7.08 2.08 1.93
C GLY A 78 -6.69 0.97 2.90
N ILE A 79 -7.09 1.14 4.15
CA ILE A 79 -6.87 0.16 5.22
C ILE A 79 -8.23 -0.22 5.79
N ARG A 80 -8.48 -1.52 5.92
CA ARG A 80 -9.71 -2.01 6.51
C ARG A 80 -9.77 -1.65 7.99
N VAL A 81 -10.90 -1.11 8.42
CA VAL A 81 -11.09 -0.52 9.75
C VAL A 81 -11.05 -1.56 10.87
N ALA A 82 -11.66 -2.72 10.67
CA ALA A 82 -11.78 -3.75 11.69
C ALA A 82 -10.89 -4.94 11.41
N ASP A 83 -10.30 -5.51 12.45
CA ASP A 83 -9.59 -6.78 12.36
C ASP A 83 -10.61 -7.92 12.36
N PRO A 84 -10.54 -8.83 11.38
CA PRO A 84 -11.41 -10.01 11.40
C PRO A 84 -11.12 -10.86 12.66
N GLY A 85 -12.19 -11.30 13.30
CA GLY A 85 -12.09 -12.16 14.48
C GLY A 85 -11.84 -11.45 15.80
N VAL A 86 -11.70 -10.13 15.82
CA VAL A 86 -11.61 -9.34 17.04
C VAL A 86 -12.95 -8.75 17.39
N SER A 87 -13.30 -8.76 18.68
CA SER A 87 -14.51 -8.10 19.19
C SER A 87 -14.53 -6.61 18.82
N LEU A 88 -15.69 -6.11 18.44
CA LEU A 88 -15.87 -4.68 18.15
C LEU A 88 -15.52 -3.77 19.32
N VAL A 89 -15.57 -4.27 20.53
CA VAL A 89 -15.24 -3.52 21.77
C VAL A 89 -13.75 -3.19 21.86
N GLY A 90 -12.89 -4.04 21.29
CA GLY A 90 -11.43 -3.83 21.29
C GLY A 90 -10.87 -3.19 20.00
N ASN A 91 -11.71 -2.96 19.00
CA ASN A 91 -11.29 -2.44 17.72
C ASN A 91 -11.45 -0.92 17.64
N SER A 92 -10.44 -0.27 17.09
CA SER A 92 -10.58 1.10 16.64
C SER A 92 -11.48 1.15 15.41
N LEU A 93 -12.65 1.74 15.53
CA LEU A 93 -13.58 2.00 14.43
C LEU A 93 -13.25 3.30 13.68
N SER A 94 -12.03 3.78 13.80
CA SER A 94 -11.60 4.98 13.10
C SER A 94 -11.62 4.76 11.58
N LEU A 95 -12.46 5.48 10.88
CA LEU A 95 -12.50 5.50 9.41
C LEU A 95 -11.30 6.23 8.80
N GLU A 96 -10.56 6.93 9.63
CA GLU A 96 -9.37 7.69 9.22
C GLU A 96 -8.06 6.90 9.37
N LYS A 97 -8.16 5.59 9.55
CA LYS A 97 -6.97 4.76 9.73
C LYS A 97 -6.14 4.73 8.46
N THR A 98 -4.94 5.31 8.52
CA THR A 98 -4.01 5.44 7.41
C THR A 98 -2.72 4.64 7.60
N PHE A 99 -2.58 3.93 8.73
CA PHE A 99 -1.33 3.32 9.13
C PHE A 99 -1.54 2.03 9.91
N ILE A 100 -0.71 1.02 9.62
CA ILE A 100 -0.59 -0.22 10.38
C ILE A 100 0.84 -0.30 10.90
N ALA A 101 1.01 -0.28 12.23
CA ALA A 101 2.33 -0.33 12.86
C ALA A 101 3.01 -1.70 12.67
N ALA A 102 4.35 -1.68 12.60
CA ALA A 102 5.15 -2.89 12.75
C ALA A 102 5.01 -3.46 14.17
N GLY A 103 5.25 -4.74 14.31
CA GLY A 103 5.18 -5.44 15.60
C GLY A 103 4.37 -6.73 15.52
N THR A 104 4.26 -7.40 16.66
CA THR A 104 3.49 -8.63 16.76
C THR A 104 2.01 -8.37 16.50
N ARG A 105 1.44 -9.13 15.58
CA ARG A 105 0.01 -9.09 15.25
C ARG A 105 -0.65 -10.40 15.66
N THR A 106 -1.82 -10.31 16.24
CA THR A 106 -2.62 -11.49 16.61
C THR A 106 -3.55 -11.92 15.49
N ASN A 107 -3.90 -10.98 14.59
CA ASN A 107 -4.84 -11.22 13.52
C ASN A 107 -4.29 -10.71 12.18
N VAL A 108 -4.74 -11.34 11.10
CA VAL A 108 -4.46 -10.87 9.73
C VAL A 108 -5.11 -9.51 9.53
N ARG A 109 -4.36 -8.58 8.93
CA ARG A 109 -4.86 -7.25 8.57
C ARG A 109 -5.14 -7.21 7.07
N TYR A 110 -6.08 -6.36 6.68
CA TYR A 110 -6.48 -6.23 5.29
C TYR A 110 -6.31 -4.80 4.80
N VAL A 111 -5.84 -4.67 3.57
CA VAL A 111 -5.64 -3.40 2.89
C VAL A 111 -6.22 -3.44 1.48
N TYR A 112 -6.59 -2.28 0.96
CA TYR A 112 -6.99 -2.13 -0.43
C TYR A 112 -5.80 -1.64 -1.24
N VAL A 113 -5.51 -2.35 -2.33
CA VAL A 113 -4.36 -2.08 -3.20
C VAL A 113 -4.85 -1.84 -4.61
N VAL A 114 -4.35 -0.78 -5.25
CA VAL A 114 -4.53 -0.56 -6.67
C VAL A 114 -3.45 -1.36 -7.40
N ASP A 115 -3.85 -2.47 -8.00
CA ASP A 115 -2.97 -3.39 -8.72
C ASP A 115 -3.14 -3.33 -10.25
N ASP A 116 -3.91 -2.38 -10.75
CA ASP A 116 -4.11 -2.16 -12.18
C ASP A 116 -2.86 -1.51 -12.79
N PRO A 117 -2.20 -2.15 -13.77
CA PRO A 117 -0.99 -1.63 -14.39
C PRO A 117 -1.21 -0.35 -15.22
N PHE A 118 -2.46 -0.01 -15.53
CA PHE A 118 -2.80 1.18 -16.31
C PHE A 118 -3.09 2.42 -15.47
N VAL A 119 -3.07 2.31 -14.15
CA VAL A 119 -3.28 3.45 -13.25
C VAL A 119 -2.01 4.28 -13.16
N LEU A 120 -2.15 5.59 -13.32
CA LEU A 120 -1.07 6.56 -13.15
C LEU A 120 -1.02 7.04 -11.71
N PHE A 121 0.17 7.08 -11.15
CA PHE A 121 0.42 7.54 -9.79
C PHE A 121 1.26 8.80 -9.80
N GLU A 122 1.03 9.67 -8.82
CA GLU A 122 1.92 10.79 -8.52
C GLU A 122 2.66 10.53 -7.20
N ALA A 123 3.89 11.04 -7.10
CA ALA A 123 4.69 11.02 -5.88
C ALA A 123 5.50 12.31 -5.78
N GLN A 124 5.73 12.76 -4.55
CA GLN A 124 6.61 13.89 -4.32
C GLN A 124 8.07 13.45 -4.41
N PHE A 125 8.85 14.14 -5.24
CA PHE A 125 10.29 13.96 -5.28
C PHE A 125 10.97 14.68 -4.12
N ASP A 126 12.03 14.07 -3.63
CA ASP A 126 12.98 14.74 -2.74
C ASP A 126 13.63 15.91 -3.50
N SER A 127 13.82 17.04 -2.80
CA SER A 127 14.31 18.29 -3.36
C SER A 127 15.77 18.27 -3.85
N THR A 128 16.49 17.17 -3.69
CA THR A 128 17.90 17.02 -4.09
C THR A 128 18.10 16.73 -5.58
N GLY A 129 17.16 17.19 -6.41
CA GLY A 129 17.36 17.28 -7.85
C GLY A 129 17.27 15.97 -8.59
N ALA A 130 16.05 15.56 -8.87
CA ALA A 130 15.82 14.55 -9.90
C ALA A 130 16.37 15.09 -11.23
N THR A 131 17.48 14.58 -11.69
CA THR A 131 17.96 14.82 -13.04
C THR A 131 17.16 13.96 -14.01
N GLN A 132 17.06 14.38 -15.27
CA GLN A 132 16.37 13.61 -16.30
C GLN A 132 16.89 12.16 -16.38
N ALA A 133 18.17 11.95 -16.10
CA ALA A 133 18.78 10.62 -16.06
C ALA A 133 18.26 9.73 -14.91
N GLN A 134 17.74 10.33 -13.85
CA GLN A 134 17.13 9.60 -12.73
C GLN A 134 15.65 9.28 -12.96
N LEU A 135 15.04 9.93 -13.94
CA LEU A 135 13.63 9.75 -14.31
C LEU A 135 13.43 8.80 -15.50
N SER A 136 14.52 8.42 -16.17
CA SER A 136 14.49 7.55 -17.35
C SER A 136 14.61 6.06 -17.01
#